data_4f28362b89706d6be6f603b08daca60a
#
_entry.id   4f28362b89706d6be6f603b08daca60a
#
_cell.length_a   1.000
_cell.length_b   1.000
_cell.length_c   1.000
_cell.angle_alpha   90.00
_cell.angle_beta   90.00
_cell.angle_gamma   90.00
#
_symmetry.space_group_name_H-M   'P 1'
#
loop_
_entity.id
_entity.type
_entity.pdbx_description
1 polymer ?
#
loop_
_entity_poly.entity_id
_entity_poly.type
_entity_poly.pdbx_seq_one_letter_code
_entity_poly.pdbx_strand_id
1 'polypeptide(L)'
;MEQILDIITEKMQAAFEEAGYDRAYGRVTVSNRPDLCEYQCNGALAAAKQYHCAPIKIAQAVVEKLNAEDYSLVEAVNPGFINLKLSGHFLKEYLETMRTAPKFGAAQIGAGKTVVVDYGGANVAKPLHIGHLRPAIIGESLKRLYKYLGYNAIGDVHLGDWGLQMGLIIAELSERQPELPYFDPDFTGEYPKEAPFTVTDLEEIYPTASAKKSDPEFSHKAHQATLELQQGRRGYRALWRHIMNVSVADLKKNYDNLDVHFEKWLGESDADPYIPPMVEDMKKRGIAVPSEGAWVIPVAQEGDKKEMPPCILVKSDGSSIYATTDLATLVQRMQDWHPDKVLYVTDKRQNLHFEQVFRAARKAGIVPDTTELEHVGFGTMNGKDGKPFKTRDGGVLRLETLISDMTDFVRAKVVENRIVEPEEVEPTTAKIAMAALKYGDLSNQPTKDYNFDMERFAAFEGNTGPYILYTIVRIKSILSRYGEWENLPIQEPANDYAKDLMLAITKFGPALEGALKTSSPNLICAYVYELAGCVNKFYHETPILKEEDETVKAGHIALIGLAKNILEASIDLLGFHAPEKM
;
A
#
# COMPACT_ATOMS: atom_id res chain seq x y z
N MET A 1 -15.94 -13.59 -8.18
CA MET A 1 -15.85 -15.03 -8.54
C MET A 1 -15.46 -15.79 -7.29
N GLU A 2 -16.00 -16.99 -7.10
CA GLU A 2 -15.67 -17.83 -5.95
C GLU A 2 -14.24 -18.39 -6.08
N GLN A 3 -13.51 -18.47 -4.97
CA GLN A 3 -12.14 -18.97 -4.98
C GLN A 3 -12.11 -20.49 -5.08
N ILE A 4 -11.10 -21.06 -5.73
CA ILE A 4 -10.97 -22.52 -5.89
C ILE A 4 -11.05 -23.24 -4.54
N LEU A 5 -10.38 -22.71 -3.52
CA LEU A 5 -10.37 -23.34 -2.19
C LEU A 5 -11.77 -23.44 -1.58
N ASP A 6 -12.62 -22.43 -1.81
CA ASP A 6 -14.01 -22.46 -1.34
C ASP A 6 -14.85 -23.45 -2.13
N ILE A 7 -14.71 -23.47 -3.47
CA ILE A 7 -15.40 -24.43 -4.34
C ILE A 7 -15.08 -25.88 -3.96
N ILE A 8 -13.79 -26.20 -3.81
CA ILE A 8 -13.40 -27.59 -3.45
C ILE A 8 -13.71 -27.94 -2.00
N THR A 9 -13.75 -26.93 -1.10
CA THR A 9 -14.21 -27.14 0.27
C THR A 9 -15.71 -27.47 0.31
N GLU A 10 -16.53 -26.76 -0.44
CA GLU A 10 -17.97 -27.04 -0.53
C GLU A 10 -18.24 -28.45 -1.11
N LYS A 11 -17.54 -28.83 -2.19
CA LYS A 11 -17.60 -30.17 -2.77
C LYS A 11 -17.16 -31.25 -1.78
N MET A 12 -16.12 -31.01 -1.00
CA MET A 12 -15.64 -31.94 0.02
C MET A 12 -16.65 -32.05 1.18
N GLN A 13 -17.26 -30.95 1.60
CA GLN A 13 -18.32 -30.93 2.61
C GLN A 13 -19.54 -31.74 2.17
N ALA A 14 -19.96 -31.59 0.93
CA ALA A 14 -21.04 -32.38 0.34
C ALA A 14 -20.67 -33.87 0.33
N ALA A 15 -19.45 -34.23 -0.04
CA ALA A 15 -18.97 -35.61 -0.04
C ALA A 15 -18.96 -36.24 1.38
N PHE A 16 -18.58 -35.48 2.41
CA PHE A 16 -18.70 -35.94 3.81
C PHE A 16 -20.15 -36.22 4.18
N GLU A 17 -21.07 -35.31 3.85
CA GLU A 17 -22.50 -35.46 4.13
C GLU A 17 -23.11 -36.68 3.42
N GLU A 18 -22.80 -36.87 2.14
CA GLU A 18 -23.24 -38.02 1.34
C GLU A 18 -22.66 -39.35 1.84
N ALA A 19 -21.49 -39.32 2.45
CA ALA A 19 -20.86 -40.47 3.07
C ALA A 19 -21.40 -40.77 4.50
N GLY A 20 -22.34 -39.93 4.99
CA GLY A 20 -22.98 -40.09 6.32
C GLY A 20 -22.21 -39.44 7.47
N TYR A 21 -21.33 -38.51 7.19
CA TYR A 21 -20.54 -37.77 8.18
C TYR A 21 -20.90 -36.29 8.18
N ASP A 22 -20.58 -35.58 9.26
CA ASP A 22 -20.84 -34.15 9.39
C ASP A 22 -20.00 -33.38 8.36
N ARG A 23 -20.69 -32.53 7.57
CA ARG A 23 -20.06 -31.70 6.53
C ARG A 23 -18.98 -30.75 7.09
N ALA A 24 -19.04 -30.39 8.36
CA ALA A 24 -18.05 -29.52 9.00
C ALA A 24 -16.60 -30.09 8.93
N TYR A 25 -16.45 -31.40 8.75
CA TYR A 25 -15.16 -32.02 8.55
C TYR A 25 -14.58 -31.84 7.14
N GLY A 26 -15.36 -31.41 6.15
CA GLY A 26 -14.96 -31.26 4.76
C GLY A 26 -14.09 -30.04 4.45
N ARG A 27 -13.42 -29.44 5.44
CA ARG A 27 -12.53 -28.30 5.19
C ARG A 27 -11.27 -28.72 4.45
N VAL A 28 -11.03 -28.09 3.29
CA VAL A 28 -9.83 -28.28 2.48
C VAL A 28 -8.81 -27.16 2.74
N THR A 29 -7.54 -27.49 2.65
CA THR A 29 -6.41 -26.55 2.76
C THR A 29 -5.44 -26.75 1.62
N VAL A 30 -4.65 -25.72 1.32
CA VAL A 30 -3.50 -25.87 0.41
C VAL A 30 -2.51 -26.82 1.05
N SER A 31 -1.98 -27.76 0.26
CA SER A 31 -1.04 -28.75 0.76
C SER A 31 0.32 -28.13 1.10
N ASN A 32 0.92 -28.58 2.20
CA ASN A 32 2.31 -28.27 2.54
C ASN A 32 3.31 -29.17 1.78
N ARG A 33 2.82 -30.14 1.01
CA ARG A 33 3.58 -31.11 0.21
C ARG A 33 3.11 -31.05 -1.25
N PRO A 34 3.46 -29.96 -1.98
CA PRO A 34 3.04 -29.81 -3.38
C PRO A 34 3.56 -30.91 -4.32
N ASP A 35 4.62 -31.61 -3.91
CA ASP A 35 5.13 -32.81 -4.57
C ASP A 35 4.11 -33.98 -4.54
N LEU A 36 3.29 -34.06 -3.51
CA LEU A 36 2.29 -35.13 -3.35
C LEU A 36 0.91 -34.70 -3.87
N CYS A 37 0.44 -33.55 -3.44
CA CYS A 37 -0.89 -33.04 -3.80
C CYS A 37 -0.95 -31.51 -3.76
N GLU A 38 -1.91 -30.93 -4.46
CA GLU A 38 -2.15 -29.47 -4.51
C GLU A 38 -2.95 -29.02 -3.28
N TYR A 39 -3.95 -29.82 -2.89
CA TYR A 39 -4.85 -29.56 -1.76
C TYR A 39 -5.02 -30.81 -0.91
N GLN A 40 -5.40 -30.60 0.36
CA GLN A 40 -5.55 -31.71 1.30
C GLN A 40 -6.72 -31.46 2.25
N CYS A 41 -7.50 -32.48 2.57
CA CYS A 41 -8.48 -32.49 3.64
C CYS A 41 -8.05 -33.45 4.76
N ASN A 42 -8.05 -32.94 6.00
CA ASN A 42 -7.65 -33.70 7.19
C ASN A 42 -8.85 -34.06 8.06
N GLY A 43 -10.08 -33.79 7.61
CA GLY A 43 -11.29 -33.92 8.39
C GLY A 43 -11.60 -35.32 8.88
N ALA A 44 -11.21 -36.35 8.11
CA ALA A 44 -11.42 -37.74 8.53
C ALA A 44 -10.69 -38.10 9.84
N LEU A 45 -9.53 -37.47 10.11
CA LEU A 45 -8.79 -37.63 11.36
C LEU A 45 -9.59 -37.09 12.56
N ALA A 46 -10.25 -35.94 12.38
CA ALA A 46 -11.08 -35.33 13.42
C ALA A 46 -12.39 -36.09 13.62
N ALA A 47 -13.02 -36.54 12.51
CA ALA A 47 -14.28 -37.30 12.52
C ALA A 47 -14.14 -38.69 13.18
N ALA A 48 -12.98 -39.33 13.09
CA ALA A 48 -12.74 -40.68 13.58
C ALA A 48 -13.15 -40.87 15.06
N LYS A 49 -12.90 -39.88 15.88
CA LYS A 49 -13.25 -39.91 17.31
C LYS A 49 -14.77 -39.87 17.52
N GLN A 50 -15.46 -39.04 16.76
CA GLN A 50 -16.92 -38.88 16.87
C GLN A 50 -17.67 -40.13 16.36
N TYR A 51 -17.20 -40.69 15.25
CA TYR A 51 -17.90 -41.80 14.58
C TYR A 51 -17.33 -43.18 14.95
N HIS A 52 -16.38 -43.26 15.89
CA HIS A 52 -15.75 -44.51 16.34
C HIS A 52 -15.29 -45.39 15.19
N CYS A 53 -14.76 -44.77 14.13
CA CYS A 53 -14.31 -45.43 12.90
C CYS A 53 -12.85 -45.07 12.60
N ALA A 54 -12.12 -45.99 11.98
CA ALA A 54 -10.74 -45.69 11.55
C ALA A 54 -10.72 -44.52 10.54
N PRO A 55 -9.86 -43.50 10.73
CA PRO A 55 -9.84 -42.32 9.84
C PRO A 55 -9.71 -42.65 8.37
N ILE A 56 -8.88 -43.66 8.03
CA ILE A 56 -8.70 -44.09 6.64
C ILE A 56 -9.99 -44.63 6.02
N LYS A 57 -10.86 -45.30 6.78
CA LYS A 57 -12.15 -45.79 6.28
C LYS A 57 -13.13 -44.66 6.01
N ILE A 58 -13.10 -43.61 6.85
CA ILE A 58 -13.89 -42.40 6.63
C ILE A 58 -13.38 -41.71 5.35
N ALA A 59 -12.06 -41.52 5.22
CA ALA A 59 -11.47 -40.90 4.04
C ALA A 59 -11.81 -41.67 2.74
N GLN A 60 -11.76 -43.00 2.77
CA GLN A 60 -12.14 -43.84 1.62
C GLN A 60 -13.60 -43.67 1.23
N ALA A 61 -14.51 -43.69 2.22
CA ALA A 61 -15.94 -43.50 1.96
C ALA A 61 -16.25 -42.11 1.38
N VAL A 62 -15.54 -41.05 1.82
CA VAL A 62 -15.69 -39.69 1.31
C VAL A 62 -15.15 -39.59 -0.11
N VAL A 63 -13.99 -40.17 -0.41
CA VAL A 63 -13.38 -40.16 -1.74
C VAL A 63 -14.31 -40.75 -2.80
N GLU A 64 -15.06 -41.81 -2.47
CA GLU A 64 -16.07 -42.43 -3.36
C GLU A 64 -17.23 -41.49 -3.76
N LYS A 65 -17.43 -40.41 -3.02
CA LYS A 65 -18.51 -39.40 -3.27
C LYS A 65 -18.04 -38.19 -4.07
N LEU A 66 -16.73 -38.02 -4.27
CA LEU A 66 -16.19 -36.92 -5.04
C LEU A 66 -16.34 -37.17 -6.54
N ASN A 67 -16.68 -36.10 -7.30
CA ASN A 67 -16.73 -36.19 -8.75
C ASN A 67 -15.33 -36.32 -9.34
N ALA A 68 -15.04 -37.44 -9.99
CA ALA A 68 -13.72 -37.74 -10.58
C ALA A 68 -13.31 -36.79 -11.73
N GLU A 69 -14.26 -36.10 -12.37
CA GLU A 69 -13.97 -35.16 -13.47
C GLU A 69 -13.26 -33.89 -12.98
N ASP A 70 -13.49 -33.49 -11.73
CA ASP A 70 -12.88 -32.29 -11.14
C ASP A 70 -11.40 -32.50 -10.78
N TYR A 71 -10.95 -33.74 -10.67
CA TYR A 71 -9.64 -34.07 -10.10
C TYR A 71 -8.85 -35.02 -11.00
N SER A 72 -7.55 -34.76 -11.14
CA SER A 72 -6.58 -35.70 -11.72
C SER A 72 -6.05 -36.70 -10.68
N LEU A 73 -6.17 -36.37 -9.38
CA LEU A 73 -5.85 -37.24 -8.26
C LEU A 73 -6.83 -37.01 -7.13
N VAL A 74 -7.45 -38.08 -6.64
CA VAL A 74 -8.19 -38.12 -5.39
C VAL A 74 -7.79 -39.41 -4.68
N GLU A 75 -7.14 -39.31 -3.55
CA GLU A 75 -6.69 -40.49 -2.82
C GLU A 75 -6.82 -40.33 -1.30
N ALA A 76 -7.27 -41.40 -0.65
CA ALA A 76 -7.23 -41.54 0.79
C ALA A 76 -5.89 -42.14 1.24
N VAL A 77 -5.13 -41.37 2.01
CA VAL A 77 -3.78 -41.75 2.47
C VAL A 77 -3.74 -41.91 3.98
N ASN A 78 -3.05 -42.97 4.46
CA ASN A 78 -2.91 -43.19 5.90
C ASN A 78 -2.29 -41.98 6.63
N PRO A 79 -2.78 -41.66 7.84
CA PRO A 79 -3.82 -42.37 8.60
C PRO A 79 -5.27 -41.94 8.27
N GLY A 80 -5.52 -41.00 7.35
CA GLY A 80 -6.85 -40.49 6.99
C GLY A 80 -6.82 -39.13 6.30
N PHE A 81 -5.74 -38.83 5.58
CA PHE A 81 -5.64 -37.67 4.69
C PHE A 81 -6.38 -37.94 3.38
N ILE A 82 -7.01 -36.92 2.83
CA ILE A 82 -7.53 -36.94 1.46
C ILE A 82 -6.71 -35.95 0.65
N ASN A 83 -5.91 -36.47 -0.30
CA ASN A 83 -5.07 -35.69 -1.18
C ASN A 83 -5.79 -35.44 -2.50
N LEU A 84 -5.69 -34.19 -3.00
CA LEU A 84 -6.37 -33.75 -4.21
C LEU A 84 -5.38 -33.08 -5.16
N LYS A 85 -5.49 -33.42 -6.46
CA LYS A 85 -4.95 -32.61 -7.57
C LYS A 85 -6.09 -32.29 -8.52
N LEU A 86 -6.22 -31.04 -8.94
CA LEU A 86 -7.24 -30.61 -9.87
C LEU A 86 -7.01 -31.19 -11.27
N SER A 87 -8.09 -31.45 -11.99
CA SER A 87 -8.03 -31.88 -13.40
C SER A 87 -7.70 -30.71 -14.33
N GLY A 88 -7.19 -31.02 -15.51
CA GLY A 88 -7.00 -30.04 -16.58
C GLY A 88 -8.31 -29.40 -17.00
N HIS A 89 -9.38 -30.19 -17.03
CA HIS A 89 -10.72 -29.70 -17.35
C HIS A 89 -11.22 -28.67 -16.34
N PHE A 90 -11.12 -28.94 -15.04
CA PHE A 90 -11.50 -28.00 -13.99
C PHE A 90 -10.74 -26.68 -14.10
N LEU A 91 -9.42 -26.74 -14.27
CA LEU A 91 -8.57 -25.55 -14.39
C LEU A 91 -8.90 -24.74 -15.64
N LYS A 92 -9.16 -25.38 -16.77
CA LYS A 92 -9.57 -24.74 -18.02
C LYS A 92 -10.87 -23.93 -17.82
N GLU A 93 -11.91 -24.55 -17.30
CA GLU A 93 -13.21 -23.89 -17.08
C GLU A 93 -13.10 -22.75 -16.08
N TYR A 94 -12.33 -22.93 -15.00
CA TYR A 94 -12.10 -21.89 -14.01
C TYR A 94 -11.36 -20.69 -14.60
N LEU A 95 -10.26 -20.92 -15.33
CA LEU A 95 -9.46 -19.84 -15.93
C LEU A 95 -10.19 -19.16 -17.09
N GLU A 96 -11.03 -19.86 -17.86
CA GLU A 96 -11.84 -19.24 -18.89
C GLU A 96 -12.88 -18.29 -18.28
N THR A 97 -13.50 -18.71 -17.17
CA THR A 97 -14.38 -17.84 -16.38
C THR A 97 -13.61 -16.62 -15.85
N MET A 98 -12.43 -16.83 -15.29
CA MET A 98 -11.56 -15.77 -14.77
C MET A 98 -11.14 -14.79 -15.86
N ARG A 99 -10.75 -15.27 -17.04
CA ARG A 99 -10.33 -14.46 -18.20
C ARG A 99 -11.41 -13.49 -18.66
N THR A 100 -12.67 -13.92 -18.65
CA THR A 100 -13.81 -13.13 -19.11
C THR A 100 -14.45 -12.28 -18.03
N ALA A 101 -14.18 -12.55 -16.77
CA ALA A 101 -14.73 -11.80 -15.65
C ALA A 101 -14.06 -10.42 -15.47
N PRO A 102 -14.81 -9.39 -15.08
CA PRO A 102 -14.23 -8.11 -14.70
C PRO A 102 -13.16 -8.28 -13.62
N LYS A 103 -12.02 -7.60 -13.78
CA LYS A 103 -10.89 -7.66 -12.82
C LYS A 103 -10.45 -9.10 -12.51
N PHE A 104 -10.52 -9.97 -13.49
CA PHE A 104 -10.18 -11.39 -13.38
C PHE A 104 -10.92 -12.10 -12.23
N GLY A 105 -12.16 -11.74 -11.99
CA GLY A 105 -13.00 -12.33 -10.97
C GLY A 105 -12.64 -11.97 -9.52
N ALA A 106 -11.76 -11.00 -9.30
CA ALA A 106 -11.44 -10.53 -7.96
C ALA A 106 -12.71 -10.05 -7.22
N ALA A 107 -12.88 -10.49 -5.98
CA ALA A 107 -14.08 -10.20 -5.19
C ALA A 107 -14.21 -8.70 -4.92
N GLN A 108 -15.41 -8.15 -5.12
CA GLN A 108 -15.71 -6.74 -4.88
C GLN A 108 -16.20 -6.53 -3.43
N ILE A 109 -15.39 -6.95 -2.46
CA ILE A 109 -15.72 -6.96 -1.03
C ILE A 109 -15.92 -5.59 -0.41
N GLY A 110 -15.46 -4.56 -1.11
CA GLY A 110 -15.58 -3.15 -0.72
C GLY A 110 -16.78 -2.43 -1.30
N ALA A 111 -17.68 -3.11 -2.02
CA ALA A 111 -18.83 -2.46 -2.65
C ALA A 111 -19.71 -1.73 -1.61
N GLY A 112 -19.92 -0.43 -1.83
CA GLY A 112 -20.69 0.44 -0.93
C GLY A 112 -19.93 0.91 0.33
N LYS A 113 -18.63 0.58 0.48
CA LYS A 113 -17.80 0.98 1.62
C LYS A 113 -16.82 2.08 1.24
N THR A 114 -16.55 2.97 2.18
CA THR A 114 -15.56 4.04 2.03
C THR A 114 -14.37 3.79 2.95
N VAL A 115 -13.15 3.96 2.40
CA VAL A 115 -11.90 3.94 3.17
C VAL A 115 -11.14 5.24 2.94
N VAL A 116 -10.66 5.85 4.01
CA VAL A 116 -9.71 6.96 3.95
C VAL A 116 -8.31 6.42 4.20
N VAL A 117 -7.39 6.70 3.31
CA VAL A 117 -5.98 6.34 3.43
C VAL A 117 -5.18 7.63 3.63
N ASP A 118 -4.68 7.83 4.84
CA ASP A 118 -3.82 8.93 5.23
C ASP A 118 -2.36 8.50 5.03
N TYR A 119 -1.67 9.14 4.08
CA TYR A 119 -0.30 8.75 3.72
C TYR A 119 0.47 9.90 3.07
N GLY A 120 1.78 9.71 2.90
CA GLY A 120 2.67 10.74 2.34
C GLY A 120 3.33 11.59 3.43
N GLY A 121 2.55 12.20 4.31
CA GLY A 121 3.04 12.88 5.52
C GLY A 121 3.94 14.08 5.26
N ALA A 122 3.72 14.82 4.17
CA ALA A 122 4.54 15.95 3.77
C ALA A 122 4.30 17.17 4.66
N ASN A 123 5.37 17.90 4.97
CA ASN A 123 5.29 19.21 5.56
C ASN A 123 5.50 20.28 4.48
N VAL A 124 4.70 21.33 4.51
CA VAL A 124 4.90 22.48 3.61
C VAL A 124 6.24 23.17 3.87
N ALA A 125 6.78 23.82 2.85
CA ALA A 125 8.08 24.51 2.89
C ALA A 125 9.28 23.60 3.26
N LYS A 126 9.16 22.30 3.05
CA LYS A 126 10.25 21.33 3.19
C LYS A 126 10.31 20.44 1.96
N PRO A 127 11.51 20.17 1.42
CA PRO A 127 11.65 19.21 0.35
C PRO A 127 11.31 17.81 0.87
N LEU A 128 10.77 16.97 -0.01
CA LEU A 128 10.63 15.56 0.28
C LEU A 128 12.02 14.91 0.42
N HIS A 129 12.19 14.15 1.46
CA HIS A 129 13.39 13.34 1.68
C HIS A 129 13.06 11.85 1.60
N ILE A 130 14.07 11.01 1.61
CA ILE A 130 13.91 9.55 1.45
C ILE A 130 12.92 8.93 2.44
N GLY A 131 12.75 9.52 3.62
CA GLY A 131 11.76 9.07 4.61
C GLY A 131 10.31 9.20 4.15
N HIS A 132 10.05 10.01 3.10
CA HIS A 132 8.72 10.16 2.49
C HIS A 132 8.45 9.12 1.39
N LEU A 133 9.46 8.36 0.93
CA LEU A 133 9.28 7.34 -0.08
C LEU A 133 8.33 6.25 0.41
N ARG A 134 8.63 5.65 1.57
CA ARG A 134 7.86 4.52 2.10
C ARG A 134 6.38 4.84 2.35
N PRO A 135 6.02 5.92 3.07
CA PRO A 135 4.61 6.26 3.26
C PRO A 135 3.90 6.52 1.93
N ALA A 136 4.57 7.16 0.97
CA ALA A 136 3.98 7.47 -0.33
C ALA A 136 3.63 6.20 -1.12
N ILE A 137 4.59 5.29 -1.32
CA ILE A 137 4.38 4.11 -2.17
C ILE A 137 3.57 3.01 -1.48
N ILE A 138 3.73 2.81 -0.16
CA ILE A 138 2.90 1.85 0.60
C ILE A 138 1.44 2.33 0.61
N GLY A 139 1.21 3.61 0.93
CA GLY A 139 -0.14 4.17 0.97
C GLY A 139 -0.82 4.16 -0.38
N GLU A 140 -0.11 4.54 -1.45
CA GLU A 140 -0.62 4.49 -2.82
C GLU A 140 -0.99 3.06 -3.24
N SER A 141 -0.12 2.08 -2.96
CA SER A 141 -0.40 0.67 -3.27
C SER A 141 -1.63 0.17 -2.52
N LEU A 142 -1.77 0.46 -1.24
CA LEU A 142 -2.95 0.09 -0.45
C LEU A 142 -4.22 0.78 -0.98
N LYS A 143 -4.16 2.08 -1.29
CA LYS A 143 -5.29 2.80 -1.87
C LYS A 143 -5.74 2.18 -3.20
N ARG A 144 -4.80 1.85 -4.11
CA ARG A 144 -5.09 1.17 -5.38
C ARG A 144 -5.72 -0.19 -5.13
N LEU A 145 -5.21 -0.96 -4.17
CA LEU A 145 -5.77 -2.26 -3.79
C LEU A 145 -7.21 -2.13 -3.28
N TYR A 146 -7.49 -1.17 -2.39
CA TYR A 146 -8.86 -0.90 -1.92
C TYR A 146 -9.78 -0.55 -3.09
N LYS A 147 -9.38 0.36 -3.99
CA LYS A 147 -10.15 0.70 -5.21
C LYS A 147 -10.39 -0.50 -6.12
N TYR A 148 -9.37 -1.33 -6.30
CA TYR A 148 -9.47 -2.53 -7.12
C TYR A 148 -10.51 -3.52 -6.57
N LEU A 149 -10.57 -3.67 -5.26
CA LEU A 149 -11.52 -4.55 -4.55
C LEU A 149 -12.88 -3.88 -4.26
N GLY A 150 -13.17 -2.74 -4.88
CA GLY A 150 -14.50 -2.12 -4.92
C GLY A 150 -14.80 -1.05 -3.88
N TYR A 151 -13.84 -0.67 -3.03
CA TYR A 151 -14.02 0.42 -2.09
C TYR A 151 -14.00 1.79 -2.77
N ASN A 152 -14.76 2.74 -2.23
CA ASN A 152 -14.51 4.15 -2.43
C ASN A 152 -13.30 4.56 -1.59
N ALA A 153 -12.08 4.49 -2.15
CA ALA A 153 -10.86 4.82 -1.44
C ALA A 153 -10.44 6.27 -1.69
N ILE A 154 -10.29 7.02 -0.61
CA ILE A 154 -9.92 8.44 -0.58
C ILE A 154 -8.51 8.55 0.00
N GLY A 155 -7.54 8.96 -0.82
CA GLY A 155 -6.19 9.27 -0.37
C GLY A 155 -6.11 10.72 0.11
N ASP A 156 -5.63 10.94 1.32
CA ASP A 156 -5.40 12.25 1.91
C ASP A 156 -3.93 12.38 2.33
N VAL A 157 -3.27 13.44 1.84
CA VAL A 157 -1.85 13.67 2.15
C VAL A 157 -1.63 14.20 3.57
N HIS A 158 -2.63 14.84 4.14
CA HIS A 158 -2.64 15.46 5.47
C HIS A 158 -1.38 16.28 5.76
N LEU A 159 -1.31 17.48 5.17
CA LEU A 159 -0.13 18.35 5.20
C LEU A 159 0.12 18.94 6.60
N GLY A 160 1.38 18.96 7.02
CA GLY A 160 1.83 19.75 8.16
C GLY A 160 1.99 21.22 7.74
N ASP A 161 0.96 22.05 7.97
CA ASP A 161 0.85 23.42 7.43
C ASP A 161 0.46 24.48 8.46
N TRP A 162 0.32 24.11 9.75
CA TRP A 162 -0.33 24.97 10.73
C TRP A 162 0.45 25.23 12.03
N GLY A 163 1.55 24.55 12.24
CA GLY A 163 2.33 24.63 13.48
C GLY A 163 3.41 25.72 13.48
N LEU A 164 4.29 25.66 14.49
CA LEU A 164 5.43 26.57 14.69
C LEU A 164 6.31 26.75 13.45
N GLN A 165 6.34 25.77 12.55
CA GLN A 165 7.05 25.85 11.28
C GLN A 165 6.63 27.08 10.47
N MET A 166 5.33 27.39 10.41
CA MET A 166 4.85 28.56 9.70
C MET A 166 5.31 29.86 10.36
N GLY A 167 5.27 29.92 11.70
CA GLY A 167 5.76 31.06 12.45
C GLY A 167 7.26 31.30 12.27
N LEU A 168 8.06 30.24 12.18
CA LEU A 168 9.50 30.33 11.89
C LEU A 168 9.77 30.95 10.52
N ILE A 169 9.05 30.52 9.49
CA ILE A 169 9.17 31.05 8.14
C ILE A 169 8.75 32.52 8.10
N ILE A 170 7.62 32.87 8.72
CA ILE A 170 7.11 34.24 8.79
C ILE A 170 8.11 35.14 9.52
N ALA A 171 8.65 34.69 10.65
CA ALA A 171 9.63 35.44 11.42
C ALA A 171 10.92 35.71 10.61
N GLU A 172 11.45 34.69 9.95
CA GLU A 172 12.65 34.81 9.11
C GLU A 172 12.42 35.74 7.92
N LEU A 173 11.30 35.60 7.22
CA LEU A 173 10.93 36.49 6.12
C LEU A 173 10.79 37.95 6.57
N SER A 174 10.23 38.18 7.77
CA SER A 174 10.10 39.55 8.30
C SER A 174 11.46 40.20 8.63
N GLU A 175 12.51 39.40 8.88
CA GLU A 175 13.87 39.91 9.05
C GLU A 175 14.59 40.15 7.70
N ARG A 176 14.35 39.30 6.73
CA ARG A 176 14.97 39.40 5.39
C ARG A 176 14.33 40.49 4.52
N GLN A 177 13.01 40.67 4.63
CA GLN A 177 12.21 41.54 3.75
C GLN A 177 11.16 42.30 4.58
N PRO A 178 11.57 43.13 5.55
CA PRO A 178 10.66 43.83 6.46
C PRO A 178 9.71 44.82 5.76
N GLU A 179 10.03 45.25 4.54
CA GLU A 179 9.25 46.18 3.73
C GLU A 179 8.02 45.53 3.05
N LEU A 180 7.90 44.21 3.07
CA LEU A 180 6.75 43.57 2.46
C LEU A 180 5.43 43.91 3.17
N PRO A 181 4.33 44.15 2.42
CA PRO A 181 3.06 44.59 2.99
C PRO A 181 2.43 43.58 3.96
N TYR A 182 2.88 42.34 3.96
CA TYR A 182 2.40 41.28 4.87
C TYR A 182 2.75 41.55 6.33
N PHE A 183 3.79 42.32 6.60
CA PHE A 183 4.28 42.64 7.95
C PHE A 183 3.70 43.95 8.52
N ASP A 184 3.18 44.81 7.66
CA ASP A 184 2.50 46.05 8.08
C ASP A 184 1.10 45.74 8.62
N PRO A 185 0.86 45.93 9.94
CA PRO A 185 -0.45 45.69 10.56
C PRO A 185 -1.56 46.61 10.05
N ASP A 186 -1.18 47.78 9.53
CA ASP A 186 -2.13 48.80 9.08
C ASP A 186 -2.40 48.73 7.57
N PHE A 187 -1.80 47.77 6.87
CA PHE A 187 -2.00 47.59 5.44
C PHE A 187 -3.43 47.15 5.13
N THR A 188 -4.18 47.99 4.41
CA THR A 188 -5.58 47.73 4.03
C THR A 188 -5.77 47.35 2.56
N GLY A 189 -4.71 47.47 1.76
CA GLY A 189 -4.73 47.13 0.33
C GLY A 189 -4.89 45.65 0.00
N GLU A 190 -4.89 45.36 -1.29
CA GLU A 190 -4.77 43.97 -1.79
C GLU A 190 -3.33 43.51 -1.71
N TYR A 191 -3.11 42.31 -1.19
CA TYR A 191 -1.77 41.68 -1.19
C TYR A 191 -1.39 41.25 -2.59
N PRO A 192 -0.06 41.23 -2.93
CA PRO A 192 0.42 40.76 -4.20
C PRO A 192 -0.09 39.37 -4.52
N LYS A 193 -0.42 39.10 -5.79
CA LYS A 193 -0.89 37.78 -6.25
C LYS A 193 0.28 36.79 -6.37
N GLU A 194 1.48 37.30 -6.65
CA GLU A 194 2.70 36.49 -6.76
C GLU A 194 3.36 36.32 -5.40
N ALA A 195 3.88 35.13 -5.15
CA ALA A 195 4.64 34.85 -3.93
C ALA A 195 5.94 35.66 -3.91
N PRO A 196 6.34 36.23 -2.75
CA PRO A 196 7.61 36.94 -2.63
C PRO A 196 8.84 36.01 -2.53
N PHE A 197 8.67 34.73 -2.78
CA PHE A 197 9.69 33.67 -2.71
C PHE A 197 9.32 32.51 -3.63
N THR A 198 10.32 31.76 -4.00
CA THR A 198 10.23 30.48 -4.71
C THR A 198 10.29 29.30 -3.71
N VAL A 199 10.11 28.06 -4.21
CA VAL A 199 10.32 26.85 -3.40
C VAL A 199 11.76 26.75 -2.92
N THR A 200 12.72 27.12 -3.76
CA THR A 200 14.16 27.14 -3.43
C THR A 200 14.47 28.11 -2.31
N ASP A 201 13.84 29.29 -2.31
CA ASP A 201 13.97 30.25 -1.21
C ASP A 201 13.42 29.68 0.10
N LEU A 202 12.28 28.98 0.07
CA LEU A 202 11.70 28.33 1.26
C LEU A 202 12.60 27.21 1.81
N GLU A 203 13.30 26.49 0.94
CA GLU A 203 14.27 25.47 1.31
C GLU A 203 15.52 26.03 2.03
N GLU A 204 15.82 27.31 1.85
CA GLU A 204 16.87 28.02 2.57
C GLU A 204 16.32 28.71 3.85
N ILE A 205 15.16 29.34 3.73
CA ILE A 205 14.52 30.12 4.80
C ILE A 205 14.22 29.21 6.01
N TYR A 206 13.60 28.06 5.78
CA TYR A 206 13.18 27.20 6.89
C TYR A 206 14.36 26.63 7.72
N PRO A 207 15.42 26.05 7.15
CA PRO A 207 16.57 25.60 7.92
C PRO A 207 17.25 26.74 8.69
N THR A 208 17.38 27.92 8.06
CA THR A 208 17.94 29.13 8.68
C THR A 208 17.12 29.53 9.89
N ALA A 209 15.80 29.64 9.75
CA ALA A 209 14.89 29.94 10.85
C ALA A 209 14.92 28.86 11.95
N SER A 210 15.02 27.59 11.56
CA SER A 210 15.10 26.48 12.51
C SER A 210 16.40 26.50 13.33
N ALA A 211 17.51 26.92 12.73
CA ALA A 211 18.78 27.07 13.45
C ALA A 211 18.73 28.22 14.49
N LYS A 212 17.93 29.26 14.24
CA LYS A 212 17.73 30.39 15.17
C LYS A 212 16.80 30.07 16.34
N LYS A 213 16.21 28.88 16.45
CA LYS A 213 15.30 28.50 17.56
C LYS A 213 15.95 28.59 18.95
N SER A 214 17.27 28.46 19.03
CA SER A 214 18.00 28.61 20.29
C SER A 214 18.15 30.06 20.77
N ASP A 215 17.90 31.03 19.89
CA ASP A 215 17.83 32.43 20.23
C ASP A 215 16.45 32.73 20.86
N PRO A 216 16.37 33.15 22.14
CA PRO A 216 15.11 33.42 22.82
C PRO A 216 14.26 34.49 22.14
N GLU A 217 14.87 35.53 21.59
CA GLU A 217 14.16 36.64 20.93
C GLU A 217 13.51 36.16 19.62
N PHE A 218 14.27 35.46 18.77
CA PHE A 218 13.76 34.88 17.54
C PHE A 218 12.68 33.82 17.82
N SER A 219 12.91 32.95 18.80
CA SER A 219 11.94 31.93 19.21
C SER A 219 10.62 32.55 19.64
N HIS A 220 10.65 33.59 20.47
CA HIS A 220 9.46 34.34 20.88
C HIS A 220 8.74 34.95 19.69
N LYS A 221 9.46 35.59 18.77
CA LYS A 221 8.90 36.17 17.53
C LYS A 221 8.20 35.10 16.66
N ALA A 222 8.81 33.91 16.52
CA ALA A 222 8.24 32.82 15.75
C ALA A 222 6.96 32.26 16.39
N HIS A 223 6.93 32.11 17.73
CA HIS A 223 5.73 31.69 18.45
C HIS A 223 4.60 32.74 18.33
N GLN A 224 4.96 34.02 18.46
CA GLN A 224 3.99 35.13 18.27
C GLN A 224 3.43 35.14 16.85
N ALA A 225 4.29 34.97 15.84
CA ALA A 225 3.84 34.88 14.42
C ALA A 225 2.91 33.69 14.17
N THR A 226 3.18 32.54 14.81
CA THR A 226 2.27 31.37 14.75
C THR A 226 0.90 31.70 15.33
N LEU A 227 0.88 32.30 16.51
CA LEU A 227 -0.37 32.68 17.19
C LEU A 227 -1.18 33.67 16.36
N GLU A 228 -0.52 34.73 15.85
CA GLU A 228 -1.19 35.77 15.03
C GLU A 228 -1.71 35.21 13.70
N LEU A 229 -0.97 34.25 13.07
CA LEU A 229 -1.46 33.52 11.90
C LEU A 229 -2.74 32.76 12.22
N GLN A 230 -2.76 32.02 13.31
CA GLN A 230 -3.91 31.22 13.76
C GLN A 230 -5.09 32.12 14.15
N GLN A 231 -4.84 33.27 14.76
CA GLN A 231 -5.85 34.28 15.08
C GLN A 231 -6.36 35.05 13.85
N GLY A 232 -5.81 34.81 12.67
CA GLY A 232 -6.34 35.36 11.43
C GLY A 232 -5.74 36.69 10.98
N ARG A 233 -4.53 37.08 11.44
CA ARG A 233 -3.85 38.29 10.95
C ARG A 233 -3.75 38.27 9.43
N ARG A 234 -4.35 39.27 8.76
CA ARG A 234 -4.53 39.31 7.29
C ARG A 234 -3.23 39.09 6.52
N GLY A 235 -2.16 39.81 6.87
CA GLY A 235 -0.87 39.72 6.20
C GLY A 235 -0.26 38.30 6.33
N TYR A 236 -0.32 37.72 7.53
CA TYR A 236 0.22 36.37 7.78
C TYR A 236 -0.61 35.30 7.09
N ARG A 237 -1.94 35.45 7.03
CA ARG A 237 -2.81 34.57 6.25
C ARG A 237 -2.54 34.66 4.75
N ALA A 238 -2.28 35.85 4.21
CA ALA A 238 -1.92 36.02 2.82
C ALA A 238 -0.57 35.39 2.50
N LEU A 239 0.43 35.57 3.37
CA LEU A 239 1.74 34.97 3.25
C LEU A 239 1.68 33.44 3.36
N TRP A 240 0.92 32.91 4.30
CA TRP A 240 0.68 31.48 4.46
C TRP A 240 0.07 30.86 3.18
N ARG A 241 -0.90 31.53 2.53
CA ARG A 241 -1.44 31.05 1.24
C ARG A 241 -0.38 30.94 0.17
N HIS A 242 0.59 31.88 0.12
CA HIS A 242 1.72 31.79 -0.81
C HIS A 242 2.62 30.61 -0.48
N ILE A 243 2.92 30.38 0.80
CA ILE A 243 3.70 29.20 1.25
C ILE A 243 3.00 27.91 0.81
N MET A 244 1.68 27.80 1.03
CA MET A 244 0.88 26.66 0.60
C MET A 244 0.93 26.45 -0.91
N ASN A 245 0.65 27.50 -1.69
CA ASN A 245 0.60 27.39 -3.16
C ASN A 245 1.94 26.93 -3.75
N VAL A 246 3.03 27.53 -3.30
CA VAL A 246 4.38 27.17 -3.77
C VAL A 246 4.75 25.74 -3.34
N SER A 247 4.49 25.39 -2.07
CA SER A 247 4.83 24.06 -1.53
C SER A 247 4.00 22.95 -2.16
N VAL A 248 2.68 23.13 -2.26
CA VAL A 248 1.78 22.12 -2.82
C VAL A 248 2.08 21.86 -4.31
N ALA A 249 2.42 22.91 -5.06
CA ALA A 249 2.82 22.75 -6.48
C ALA A 249 4.07 21.88 -6.62
N ASP A 250 5.08 22.10 -5.77
CA ASP A 250 6.30 21.29 -5.75
C ASP A 250 6.05 19.86 -5.26
N LEU A 251 5.29 19.70 -4.18
CA LEU A 251 4.92 18.37 -3.66
C LEU A 251 4.17 17.54 -4.71
N LYS A 252 3.20 18.15 -5.42
CA LYS A 252 2.48 17.48 -6.50
C LYS A 252 3.41 16.98 -7.58
N LYS A 253 4.34 17.82 -8.06
CA LYS A 253 5.35 17.41 -9.04
C LYS A 253 6.15 16.20 -8.56
N ASN A 254 6.59 16.20 -7.30
CA ASN A 254 7.38 15.11 -6.74
C ASN A 254 6.56 13.82 -6.59
N TYR A 255 5.30 13.91 -6.17
CA TYR A 255 4.42 12.74 -6.08
C TYR A 255 4.01 12.22 -7.47
N ASP A 256 3.77 13.10 -8.44
CA ASP A 256 3.49 12.72 -9.83
C ASP A 256 4.67 11.94 -10.44
N ASN A 257 5.92 12.33 -10.15
CA ASN A 257 7.11 11.59 -10.55
C ASN A 257 7.17 10.17 -9.96
N LEU A 258 6.51 9.95 -8.83
CA LEU A 258 6.36 8.64 -8.20
C LEU A 258 5.08 7.91 -8.62
N ASP A 259 4.25 8.47 -9.50
CA ASP A 259 2.91 7.95 -9.80
C ASP A 259 2.10 7.71 -8.51
N VAL A 260 2.08 8.72 -7.63
CA VAL A 260 1.36 8.78 -6.36
C VAL A 260 0.37 9.93 -6.41
N HIS A 261 -0.90 9.64 -6.24
CA HIS A 261 -1.98 10.62 -6.43
C HIS A 261 -2.92 10.65 -5.22
N PHE A 262 -3.26 11.86 -4.77
CA PHE A 262 -4.17 12.09 -3.65
C PHE A 262 -5.48 12.70 -4.15
N GLU A 263 -6.60 12.20 -3.64
CA GLU A 263 -7.93 12.79 -3.86
C GLU A 263 -8.11 14.05 -3.02
N LYS A 264 -7.42 14.13 -1.88
CA LYS A 264 -7.48 15.25 -0.94
C LYS A 264 -6.10 15.77 -0.60
N TRP A 265 -5.99 17.08 -0.57
CA TRP A 265 -4.80 17.84 -0.19
C TRP A 265 -5.15 18.72 1.01
N LEU A 266 -5.62 18.07 2.10
CA LEU A 266 -5.97 18.71 3.34
C LEU A 266 -4.74 18.80 4.26
N GLY A 267 -4.85 19.59 5.31
CA GLY A 267 -3.78 19.76 6.28
C GLY A 267 -4.30 19.98 7.70
N GLU A 268 -3.38 20.20 8.61
CA GLU A 268 -3.69 20.54 10.00
C GLU A 268 -4.57 21.79 10.10
N SER A 269 -4.41 22.75 9.16
CA SER A 269 -5.22 23.99 9.10
C SER A 269 -6.71 23.72 8.82
N ASP A 270 -7.03 22.66 8.08
CA ASP A 270 -8.42 22.28 7.78
C ASP A 270 -9.10 21.65 9.00
N ALA A 271 -8.33 21.02 9.89
CA ALA A 271 -8.84 20.46 11.14
C ALA A 271 -9.01 21.49 12.27
N ASP A 272 -8.29 22.60 12.21
CA ASP A 272 -8.27 23.64 13.25
C ASP A 272 -9.67 24.12 13.69
N PRO A 273 -10.65 24.39 12.80
CA PRO A 273 -12.00 24.81 13.18
C PRO A 273 -12.76 23.80 14.04
N TYR A 274 -12.41 22.51 13.98
CA TYR A 274 -13.06 21.45 14.74
C TYR A 274 -12.49 21.31 16.16
N ILE A 275 -11.30 21.87 16.43
CA ILE A 275 -10.62 21.74 17.72
C ILE A 275 -11.40 22.38 18.87
N PRO A 276 -11.80 23.68 18.84
CA PRO A 276 -12.45 24.30 19.97
C PRO A 276 -13.76 23.64 20.40
N PRO A 277 -14.72 23.34 19.49
CA PRO A 277 -15.96 22.68 19.89
C PRO A 277 -15.75 21.25 20.38
N MET A 278 -14.80 20.51 19.80
CA MET A 278 -14.45 19.16 20.23
C MET A 278 -13.87 19.15 21.65
N VAL A 279 -12.92 20.04 21.95
CA VAL A 279 -12.29 20.15 23.27
C VAL A 279 -13.32 20.54 24.34
N GLU A 280 -14.18 21.51 24.04
CA GLU A 280 -15.25 21.94 24.96
C GLU A 280 -16.26 20.82 25.25
N ASP A 281 -16.67 20.06 24.23
CA ASP A 281 -17.57 18.91 24.40
C ASP A 281 -16.92 17.84 25.30
N MET A 282 -15.66 17.48 25.05
CA MET A 282 -14.94 16.48 25.86
C MET A 282 -14.78 16.91 27.32
N LYS A 283 -14.54 18.21 27.58
CA LYS A 283 -14.48 18.75 28.94
C LYS A 283 -15.83 18.67 29.62
N LYS A 284 -16.90 19.13 28.97
CA LYS A 284 -18.26 19.10 29.50
C LYS A 284 -18.76 17.72 29.84
N ARG A 285 -18.41 16.74 29.00
CA ARG A 285 -18.78 15.32 29.19
C ARG A 285 -17.87 14.58 30.18
N GLY A 286 -16.81 15.24 30.70
CA GLY A 286 -15.86 14.60 31.61
C GLY A 286 -14.97 13.53 30.94
N ILE A 287 -14.87 13.53 29.63
CA ILE A 287 -13.97 12.65 28.86
C ILE A 287 -12.54 13.13 29.01
N ALA A 288 -12.33 14.44 28.85
CA ALA A 288 -11.08 15.11 29.16
C ALA A 288 -11.11 15.58 30.62
N VAL A 289 -10.04 15.28 31.35
CA VAL A 289 -9.85 15.61 32.76
C VAL A 289 -8.59 16.44 32.98
N PRO A 290 -8.55 17.34 33.99
CA PRO A 290 -7.34 18.09 34.29
C PRO A 290 -6.26 17.17 34.90
N SER A 291 -5.01 17.34 34.48
CA SER A 291 -3.85 16.64 35.00
C SER A 291 -2.60 17.53 34.84
N GLU A 292 -1.96 17.89 35.95
CA GLU A 292 -0.73 18.69 35.98
C GLU A 292 -0.78 19.99 35.12
N GLY A 293 -1.95 20.66 35.14
CA GLY A 293 -2.20 21.87 34.36
C GLY A 293 -2.61 21.65 32.91
N ALA A 294 -2.52 20.42 32.39
CA ALA A 294 -2.99 20.02 31.06
C ALA A 294 -4.39 19.41 31.12
N TRP A 295 -5.02 19.24 29.95
CA TRP A 295 -6.23 18.44 29.79
C TRP A 295 -5.86 17.14 29.08
N VAL A 296 -6.20 16.00 29.68
CA VAL A 296 -5.85 14.67 29.19
C VAL A 296 -7.07 13.75 29.10
N ILE A 297 -7.01 12.79 28.19
CA ILE A 297 -8.01 11.73 28.07
C ILE A 297 -7.38 10.45 28.60
N PRO A 298 -7.86 9.88 29.73
CA PRO A 298 -7.41 8.58 30.21
C PRO A 298 -7.84 7.49 29.21
N VAL A 299 -6.86 6.76 28.64
CA VAL A 299 -7.06 5.75 27.59
C VAL A 299 -6.60 4.36 27.99
N ALA A 300 -6.12 4.18 29.23
CA ALA A 300 -5.79 2.87 29.77
C ALA A 300 -7.02 1.95 29.79
N GLN A 301 -6.81 0.66 29.48
CA GLN A 301 -7.87 -0.37 29.44
C GLN A 301 -7.46 -1.56 30.31
N GLU A 302 -8.46 -2.28 30.81
CA GLU A 302 -8.21 -3.54 31.51
C GLU A 302 -7.55 -4.55 30.57
N GLY A 303 -6.45 -5.15 31.00
CA GLY A 303 -5.67 -6.08 30.17
C GLY A 303 -4.47 -5.46 29.45
N ASP A 304 -4.23 -4.17 29.56
CA ASP A 304 -3.01 -3.56 29.03
C ASP A 304 -1.76 -4.22 29.64
N LYS A 305 -0.86 -4.72 28.78
CA LYS A 305 0.38 -5.40 29.21
C LYS A 305 1.44 -4.44 29.76
N LYS A 306 1.30 -3.16 29.45
CA LYS A 306 2.15 -2.06 29.89
C LYS A 306 1.28 -0.89 30.30
N GLU A 307 1.80 -0.05 31.17
CA GLU A 307 1.16 1.21 31.54
C GLU A 307 0.90 2.05 30.27
N MET A 308 -0.36 2.41 30.04
CA MET A 308 -0.78 3.25 28.93
C MET A 308 -0.92 4.69 29.41
N PRO A 309 -0.02 5.59 29.00
CA PRO A 309 -0.12 7.00 29.37
C PRO A 309 -1.38 7.63 28.78
N PRO A 310 -1.97 8.62 29.47
CA PRO A 310 -3.14 9.31 28.95
C PRO A 310 -2.81 10.07 27.65
N CYS A 311 -3.82 10.23 26.78
CA CYS A 311 -3.72 11.07 25.60
C CYS A 311 -3.83 12.53 26.01
N ILE A 312 -2.80 13.33 25.77
CA ILE A 312 -2.84 14.77 26.06
C ILE A 312 -3.72 15.43 25.00
N LEU A 313 -4.72 16.17 25.43
CA LEU A 313 -5.63 16.92 24.56
C LEU A 313 -5.24 18.40 24.43
N VAL A 314 -4.88 19.04 25.56
CA VAL A 314 -4.43 20.44 25.59
C VAL A 314 -3.30 20.55 26.61
N LYS A 315 -2.20 21.19 26.24
CA LYS A 315 -1.07 21.43 27.13
C LYS A 315 -1.41 22.43 28.24
N SER A 316 -0.53 22.48 29.24
CA SER A 316 -0.65 23.44 30.36
C SER A 316 -0.59 24.92 29.93
N ASP A 317 0.04 25.22 28.79
CA ASP A 317 0.07 26.56 28.19
C ASP A 317 -1.15 26.87 27.32
N GLY A 318 -2.12 25.95 27.23
CA GLY A 318 -3.34 26.09 26.43
C GLY A 318 -3.17 25.71 24.95
N SER A 319 -1.97 25.30 24.50
CA SER A 319 -1.72 24.95 23.11
C SER A 319 -2.20 23.53 22.77
N SER A 320 -2.63 23.35 21.53
CA SER A 320 -2.92 22.04 20.95
C SER A 320 -1.64 21.27 20.62
N ILE A 321 -1.76 19.94 20.54
CA ILE A 321 -0.67 19.04 20.12
C ILE A 321 -1.14 18.17 18.95
N TYR A 322 -0.27 17.33 18.42
CA TYR A 322 -0.62 16.42 17.31
C TYR A 322 -1.85 15.56 17.61
N ALA A 323 -1.99 15.02 18.82
CA ALA A 323 -3.17 14.23 19.18
C ALA A 323 -4.48 15.03 19.09
N THR A 324 -4.45 16.33 19.42
CA THR A 324 -5.60 17.22 19.29
C THR A 324 -6.01 17.39 17.84
N THR A 325 -5.03 17.63 16.98
CA THR A 325 -5.23 17.79 15.53
C THR A 325 -5.72 16.49 14.89
N ASP A 326 -5.13 15.35 15.27
CA ASP A 326 -5.55 14.05 14.74
C ASP A 326 -6.99 13.69 15.15
N LEU A 327 -7.40 13.98 16.39
CA LEU A 327 -8.78 13.82 16.83
C LEU A 327 -9.74 14.75 16.06
N ALA A 328 -9.36 15.99 15.85
CA ALA A 328 -10.15 16.95 15.07
C ALA A 328 -10.25 16.53 13.59
N THR A 329 -9.17 15.99 13.01
CA THR A 329 -9.17 15.40 11.67
C THR A 329 -10.13 14.22 11.57
N LEU A 330 -10.20 13.36 12.61
CA LEU A 330 -11.19 12.28 12.65
C LEU A 330 -12.63 12.85 12.72
N VAL A 331 -12.88 13.91 13.48
CA VAL A 331 -14.19 14.60 13.48
C VAL A 331 -14.56 15.05 12.06
N GLN A 332 -13.64 15.73 11.36
CA GLN A 332 -13.84 16.18 9.99
C GLN A 332 -14.14 15.00 9.05
N ARG A 333 -13.31 13.95 9.07
CA ARG A 333 -13.45 12.78 8.20
C ARG A 333 -14.78 12.05 8.41
N MET A 334 -15.22 11.94 9.67
CA MET A 334 -16.51 11.33 9.99
C MET A 334 -17.69 12.19 9.53
N GLN A 335 -17.57 13.51 9.55
CA GLN A 335 -18.62 14.41 9.06
C GLN A 335 -18.69 14.45 7.53
N ASP A 336 -17.52 14.47 6.86
CA ASP A 336 -17.46 14.69 5.41
C ASP A 336 -17.67 13.39 4.61
N TRP A 337 -17.18 12.26 5.11
CA TRP A 337 -17.09 11.04 4.29
C TRP A 337 -17.70 9.80 4.95
N HIS A 338 -17.97 9.79 6.23
CA HIS A 338 -18.53 8.65 6.98
C HIS A 338 -17.81 7.33 6.66
N PRO A 339 -16.48 7.27 6.77
CA PRO A 339 -15.71 6.12 6.33
C PRO A 339 -16.00 4.87 7.17
N ASP A 340 -16.00 3.70 6.50
CA ASP A 340 -16.02 2.39 7.17
C ASP A 340 -14.65 2.06 7.75
N LYS A 341 -13.58 2.66 7.20
CA LYS A 341 -12.20 2.47 7.67
C LYS A 341 -11.36 3.73 7.46
N VAL A 342 -10.50 4.02 8.42
CA VAL A 342 -9.44 5.03 8.28
C VAL A 342 -8.10 4.35 8.53
N LEU A 343 -7.21 4.44 7.53
CA LEU A 343 -5.89 3.84 7.53
C LEU A 343 -4.83 4.92 7.58
N TYR A 344 -3.93 4.85 8.56
CA TYR A 344 -2.79 5.76 8.70
C TYR A 344 -1.48 5.05 8.35
N VAL A 345 -0.79 5.53 7.32
CA VAL A 345 0.49 4.96 6.88
C VAL A 345 1.62 5.88 7.32
N THR A 346 2.17 5.62 8.49
CA THR A 346 3.22 6.44 9.11
C THR A 346 4.35 5.58 9.71
N ASP A 347 5.39 6.22 10.23
CA ASP A 347 6.51 5.51 10.86
C ASP A 347 6.04 4.68 12.07
N LYS A 348 6.52 3.44 12.20
CA LYS A 348 6.17 2.53 13.32
C LYS A 348 6.46 3.10 14.71
N ARG A 349 7.36 4.10 14.82
CA ARG A 349 7.63 4.80 16.08
C ARG A 349 6.41 5.58 16.59
N GLN A 350 5.43 5.84 15.75
CA GLN A 350 4.17 6.50 16.11
C GLN A 350 3.08 5.53 16.60
N ASN A 351 3.37 4.24 16.75
CA ASN A 351 2.38 3.25 17.19
C ASN A 351 1.66 3.65 18.49
N LEU A 352 2.40 4.08 19.51
CA LEU A 352 1.81 4.50 20.79
C LEU A 352 0.89 5.70 20.62
N HIS A 353 1.32 6.69 19.83
CA HIS A 353 0.53 7.88 19.54
C HIS A 353 -0.81 7.50 18.90
N PHE A 354 -0.82 6.69 17.83
CA PHE A 354 -2.07 6.28 17.18
C PHE A 354 -2.93 5.39 18.07
N GLU A 355 -2.34 4.53 18.89
CA GLU A 355 -3.11 3.76 19.86
C GLU A 355 -3.84 4.67 20.85
N GLN A 356 -3.18 5.72 21.36
CA GLN A 356 -3.80 6.71 22.24
C GLN A 356 -4.90 7.49 21.52
N VAL A 357 -4.66 7.95 20.30
CA VAL A 357 -5.63 8.70 19.48
C VAL A 357 -6.87 7.84 19.19
N PHE A 358 -6.69 6.58 18.78
CA PHE A 358 -7.79 5.67 18.47
C PHE A 358 -8.66 5.38 19.70
N ARG A 359 -8.04 5.10 20.85
CA ARG A 359 -8.76 4.88 22.10
C ARG A 359 -9.50 6.14 22.56
N ALA A 360 -8.87 7.32 22.42
CA ALA A 360 -9.48 8.60 22.73
C ALA A 360 -10.68 8.90 21.83
N ALA A 361 -10.55 8.67 20.52
CA ALA A 361 -11.62 8.86 19.54
C ALA A 361 -12.84 7.97 19.82
N ARG A 362 -12.60 6.68 20.19
CA ARG A 362 -13.67 5.76 20.61
C ARG A 362 -14.36 6.25 21.89
N LYS A 363 -13.58 6.56 22.91
CA LYS A 363 -14.08 7.05 24.20
C LYS A 363 -14.88 8.32 24.06
N ALA A 364 -14.47 9.24 23.19
CA ALA A 364 -15.17 10.48 22.90
C ALA A 364 -16.42 10.30 22.02
N GLY A 365 -16.60 9.13 21.41
CA GLY A 365 -17.69 8.88 20.47
C GLY A 365 -17.52 9.62 19.14
N ILE A 366 -16.29 10.03 18.79
CA ILE A 366 -15.97 10.63 17.49
C ILE A 366 -16.12 9.59 16.39
N VAL A 367 -15.64 8.37 16.65
CA VAL A 367 -15.64 7.28 15.70
C VAL A 367 -16.50 6.13 16.26
N PRO A 368 -17.56 5.69 15.53
CA PRO A 368 -18.38 4.56 15.96
C PRO A 368 -17.61 3.24 15.86
N ASP A 369 -18.03 2.23 16.65
CA ASP A 369 -17.37 0.91 16.68
C ASP A 369 -17.40 0.19 15.32
N THR A 370 -18.31 0.58 14.44
CA THR A 370 -18.44 0.04 13.08
C THR A 370 -17.34 0.54 12.12
N THR A 371 -16.69 1.67 12.42
CA THR A 371 -15.57 2.19 11.62
C THR A 371 -14.26 1.63 12.13
N GLU A 372 -13.49 0.99 11.28
CA GLU A 372 -12.17 0.46 11.61
C GLU A 372 -11.12 1.58 11.59
N LEU A 373 -10.26 1.62 12.61
CA LEU A 373 -9.08 2.49 12.65
C LEU A 373 -7.83 1.61 12.64
N GLU A 374 -6.94 1.83 11.69
CA GLU A 374 -5.72 1.04 11.55
C GLU A 374 -4.49 1.94 11.36
N HIS A 375 -3.41 1.61 12.08
CA HIS A 375 -2.10 2.20 11.86
C HIS A 375 -1.17 1.19 11.19
N VAL A 376 -0.78 1.46 9.95
CA VAL A 376 0.26 0.72 9.22
C VAL A 376 1.60 1.39 9.48
N GLY A 377 2.24 0.96 10.57
CA GLY A 377 3.54 1.47 10.97
C GLY A 377 4.65 0.88 10.10
N PHE A 378 5.32 1.69 9.29
CA PHE A 378 6.42 1.20 8.46
C PHE A 378 7.79 1.36 9.14
N GLY A 379 8.71 0.46 8.79
CA GLY A 379 10.10 0.48 9.24
C GLY A 379 10.98 1.45 8.43
N THR A 380 12.24 1.54 8.81
CA THR A 380 13.23 2.46 8.24
C THR A 380 13.91 1.85 7.02
N MET A 381 14.12 2.65 5.96
CA MET A 381 15.02 2.35 4.87
C MET A 381 16.42 2.85 5.26
N ASN A 382 17.39 1.95 5.31
CA ASN A 382 18.77 2.24 5.69
C ASN A 382 19.71 2.14 4.48
N GLY A 383 20.90 2.71 4.59
CA GLY A 383 21.98 2.52 3.63
C GLY A 383 22.58 1.11 3.70
N LYS A 384 23.53 0.80 2.80
CA LYS A 384 24.26 -0.50 2.78
C LYS A 384 24.95 -0.82 4.10
N ASP A 385 25.34 0.18 4.86
CA ASP A 385 25.98 0.07 6.18
C ASP A 385 25.00 -0.18 7.35
N GLY A 386 23.71 -0.31 7.05
CA GLY A 386 22.65 -0.51 8.03
C GLY A 386 22.29 0.75 8.83
N LYS A 387 22.83 1.91 8.47
CA LYS A 387 22.52 3.20 9.12
C LYS A 387 21.55 4.02 8.27
N PRO A 388 20.79 4.92 8.89
CA PRO A 388 19.93 5.84 8.14
C PRO A 388 20.73 6.61 7.09
N PHE A 389 20.15 6.80 5.92
CA PHE A 389 20.78 7.58 4.85
C PHE A 389 21.13 8.98 5.33
N LYS A 390 22.37 9.39 5.02
CA LYS A 390 22.84 10.76 5.21
C LYS A 390 23.57 11.21 3.95
N THR A 391 23.46 12.49 3.63
CA THR A 391 24.34 13.12 2.63
C THR A 391 25.79 13.11 3.14
N ARG A 392 26.75 13.31 2.25
CA ARG A 392 28.17 13.42 2.62
C ARG A 392 28.42 14.50 3.68
N ASP A 393 27.59 15.54 3.69
CA ASP A 393 27.62 16.68 4.62
C ASP A 393 26.77 16.45 5.89
N GLY A 394 26.24 15.25 6.10
CA GLY A 394 25.48 14.86 7.30
C GLY A 394 23.97 15.17 7.26
N GLY A 395 23.43 15.73 6.18
CA GLY A 395 22.01 16.00 5.97
C GLY A 395 21.21 14.75 5.58
N VAL A 396 19.89 14.90 5.49
CA VAL A 396 18.98 13.85 4.98
C VAL A 396 18.96 13.89 3.45
N LEU A 397 19.10 12.73 2.80
CA LEU A 397 19.06 12.65 1.32
C LEU A 397 17.67 13.04 0.80
N ARG A 398 17.64 13.93 -0.21
CA ARG A 398 16.41 14.32 -0.90
C ARG A 398 15.85 13.14 -1.70
N LEU A 399 14.53 13.03 -1.74
CA LEU A 399 13.86 11.99 -2.51
C LEU A 399 14.13 12.12 -4.02
N GLU A 400 14.12 13.33 -4.53
CA GLU A 400 14.44 13.63 -5.94
C GLU A 400 15.86 13.16 -6.31
N THR A 401 16.83 13.33 -5.43
CA THR A 401 18.20 12.83 -5.64
C THR A 401 18.24 11.31 -5.73
N LEU A 402 17.55 10.60 -4.84
CA LEU A 402 17.48 9.14 -4.89
C LEU A 402 16.87 8.64 -6.21
N ILE A 403 15.80 9.28 -6.66
CA ILE A 403 15.12 8.94 -7.93
C ILE A 403 16.06 9.20 -9.11
N SER A 404 16.75 10.34 -9.12
CA SER A 404 17.73 10.70 -10.16
C SER A 404 18.89 9.70 -10.21
N ASP A 405 19.49 9.39 -9.06
CA ASP A 405 20.61 8.45 -8.96
C ASP A 405 20.22 7.06 -9.47
N MET A 406 19.02 6.57 -9.12
CA MET A 406 18.50 5.30 -9.63
C MET A 406 18.26 5.37 -11.14
N THR A 407 17.71 6.47 -11.64
CA THR A 407 17.44 6.67 -13.06
C THR A 407 18.75 6.68 -13.86
N ASP A 408 19.78 7.39 -13.39
CA ASP A 408 21.08 7.45 -14.04
C ASP A 408 21.79 6.08 -14.03
N PHE A 409 21.69 5.35 -12.93
CA PHE A 409 22.24 4.00 -12.81
C PHE A 409 21.58 3.03 -13.79
N VAL A 410 20.25 3.06 -13.90
CA VAL A 410 19.48 2.23 -14.85
C VAL A 410 19.77 2.64 -16.28
N ARG A 411 19.85 3.97 -16.58
CA ARG A 411 20.18 4.49 -17.92
C ARG A 411 21.51 3.94 -18.42
N ALA A 412 22.53 3.94 -17.56
CA ALA A 412 23.84 3.38 -17.91
C ALA A 412 23.72 1.91 -18.36
N LYS A 413 22.95 1.11 -17.63
CA LYS A 413 22.71 -0.30 -18.01
C LYS A 413 21.90 -0.46 -19.30
N VAL A 414 20.86 0.35 -19.49
CA VAL A 414 20.03 0.31 -20.71
C VAL A 414 20.86 0.63 -21.94
N VAL A 415 21.71 1.65 -21.87
CA VAL A 415 22.58 2.07 -22.98
C VAL A 415 23.71 1.05 -23.22
N GLU A 416 24.39 0.59 -22.16
CA GLU A 416 25.49 -0.36 -22.26
C GLU A 416 25.05 -1.69 -22.91
N ASN A 417 23.89 -2.19 -22.52
CA ASN A 417 23.37 -3.46 -23.02
C ASN A 417 22.51 -3.31 -24.30
N ARG A 418 22.38 -2.09 -24.85
CA ARG A 418 21.58 -1.80 -26.04
C ARG A 418 20.18 -2.42 -25.98
N ILE A 419 19.52 -2.22 -24.84
CA ILE A 419 18.24 -2.84 -24.54
C ILE A 419 17.14 -2.37 -25.50
N VAL A 420 17.14 -1.09 -25.88
CA VAL A 420 16.16 -0.47 -26.78
C VAL A 420 16.84 0.50 -27.76
N GLU A 421 16.10 0.95 -28.76
CA GLU A 421 16.54 1.99 -29.70
C GLU A 421 16.76 3.33 -28.97
N PRO A 422 17.62 4.23 -29.50
CA PRO A 422 18.01 5.47 -28.83
C PRO A 422 16.83 6.36 -28.37
N GLU A 423 15.76 6.45 -29.16
CA GLU A 423 14.58 7.24 -28.85
C GLU A 423 13.71 6.63 -27.73
N GLU A 424 13.86 5.35 -27.46
CA GLU A 424 13.14 4.62 -26.41
C GLU A 424 13.91 4.55 -25.08
N VAL A 425 15.18 5.01 -25.05
CA VAL A 425 16.06 4.91 -23.86
C VAL A 425 15.45 5.63 -22.65
N GLU A 426 15.05 6.88 -22.78
CA GLU A 426 14.55 7.67 -21.64
C GLU A 426 13.23 7.13 -21.08
N PRO A 427 12.17 6.87 -21.88
CA PRO A 427 10.92 6.35 -21.35
C PRO A 427 11.07 4.93 -20.76
N THR A 428 11.93 4.09 -21.33
CA THR A 428 12.21 2.75 -20.80
C THR A 428 12.99 2.84 -19.50
N THR A 429 14.02 3.67 -19.43
CA THR A 429 14.80 3.92 -18.21
C THR A 429 13.92 4.38 -17.06
N ALA A 430 13.04 5.34 -17.29
CA ALA A 430 12.13 5.84 -16.25
C ALA A 430 11.25 4.73 -15.68
N LYS A 431 10.68 3.88 -16.52
CA LYS A 431 9.85 2.74 -16.08
C LYS A 431 10.65 1.70 -15.28
N ILE A 432 11.85 1.36 -15.74
CA ILE A 432 12.71 0.38 -15.05
C ILE A 432 13.19 0.94 -13.70
N ALA A 433 13.61 2.20 -13.65
CA ALA A 433 14.04 2.85 -12.41
C ALA A 433 12.90 2.91 -11.37
N MET A 434 11.70 3.26 -11.82
CA MET A 434 10.52 3.29 -10.95
C MET A 434 10.15 1.89 -10.44
N ALA A 435 10.18 0.87 -11.29
CA ALA A 435 9.96 -0.51 -10.90
C ALA A 435 11.03 -0.99 -9.89
N ALA A 436 12.30 -0.64 -10.11
CA ALA A 436 13.39 -0.99 -9.20
C ALA A 436 13.17 -0.39 -7.80
N LEU A 437 12.83 0.89 -7.71
CA LEU A 437 12.58 1.58 -6.45
C LEU A 437 11.33 1.03 -5.74
N LYS A 438 10.19 1.02 -6.42
CA LYS A 438 8.91 0.66 -5.80
C LYS A 438 8.84 -0.81 -5.43
N TYR A 439 9.19 -1.70 -6.35
CA TYR A 439 9.20 -3.12 -6.06
C TYR A 439 10.23 -3.50 -5.00
N GLY A 440 11.42 -2.88 -5.07
CA GLY A 440 12.48 -3.10 -4.09
C GLY A 440 12.06 -2.76 -2.66
N ASP A 441 11.31 -1.67 -2.46
CA ASP A 441 10.72 -1.32 -1.16
C ASP A 441 9.52 -2.20 -0.81
N LEU A 442 8.50 -2.26 -1.70
CA LEU A 442 7.22 -2.93 -1.44
C LEU A 442 7.34 -4.44 -1.27
N SER A 443 8.41 -5.08 -1.76
CA SER A 443 8.69 -6.49 -1.52
C SER A 443 9.08 -6.81 -0.07
N ASN A 444 9.42 -5.80 0.72
CA ASN A 444 9.68 -5.95 2.14
C ASN A 444 8.38 -5.79 2.94
N GLN A 445 8.25 -6.57 4.03
CA GLN A 445 7.14 -6.40 4.95
C GLN A 445 7.13 -4.96 5.49
N PRO A 446 6.00 -4.23 5.48
CA PRO A 446 5.95 -2.81 5.85
C PRO A 446 6.63 -2.49 7.19
N THR A 447 6.38 -3.27 8.24
CA THR A 447 6.92 -3.04 9.59
C THR A 447 8.42 -3.31 9.75
N LYS A 448 9.06 -3.94 8.76
CA LYS A 448 10.48 -4.28 8.82
C LYS A 448 11.36 -3.14 8.30
N ASP A 449 12.50 -2.94 8.99
CA ASP A 449 13.59 -2.15 8.46
C ASP A 449 14.31 -2.95 7.38
N TYR A 450 14.85 -2.29 6.36
CA TYR A 450 15.66 -2.95 5.34
C TYR A 450 16.80 -2.05 4.87
N ASN A 451 17.80 -2.67 4.24
CA ASN A 451 18.93 -1.96 3.65
C ASN A 451 18.71 -1.79 2.15
N PHE A 452 18.73 -0.53 1.70
CA PHE A 452 18.67 -0.18 0.29
C PHE A 452 19.99 -0.50 -0.41
N ASP A 453 19.89 -1.19 -1.52
CA ASP A 453 21.01 -1.50 -2.41
C ASP A 453 20.60 -1.29 -3.86
N MET A 454 21.13 -0.25 -4.47
CA MET A 454 20.80 0.17 -5.85
C MET A 454 21.10 -0.93 -6.88
N GLU A 455 22.26 -1.61 -6.75
CA GLU A 455 22.66 -2.68 -7.67
C GLU A 455 21.71 -3.86 -7.59
N ARG A 456 21.33 -4.25 -6.36
CA ARG A 456 20.37 -5.34 -6.13
C ARG A 456 18.98 -4.97 -6.65
N PHE A 457 18.50 -3.74 -6.39
CA PHE A 457 17.16 -3.32 -6.81
C PHE A 457 17.03 -3.21 -8.32
N ALA A 458 18.08 -2.76 -9.00
CA ALA A 458 18.15 -2.61 -10.45
C ALA A 458 18.67 -3.87 -11.18
N ALA A 459 18.79 -5.02 -10.51
CA ALA A 459 19.17 -6.28 -11.14
C ALA A 459 18.02 -6.84 -11.99
N PHE A 460 18.36 -7.43 -13.14
CA PHE A 460 17.41 -8.09 -14.04
C PHE A 460 17.17 -9.57 -13.69
N GLU A 461 17.72 -10.02 -12.59
CA GLU A 461 17.58 -11.36 -12.05
C GLU A 461 17.16 -11.31 -10.58
N GLY A 462 16.56 -12.41 -10.10
CA GLY A 462 16.09 -12.52 -8.73
C GLY A 462 14.75 -11.77 -8.49
N ASN A 463 14.45 -11.53 -7.23
CA ASN A 463 13.17 -10.91 -6.82
C ASN A 463 13.27 -9.38 -6.91
N THR A 464 13.15 -8.84 -8.13
CA THR A 464 13.33 -7.42 -8.45
C THR A 464 12.27 -6.90 -9.41
N GLY A 465 12.02 -5.59 -9.39
CA GLY A 465 11.12 -4.93 -10.34
C GLY A 465 11.54 -5.14 -11.80
N PRO A 466 12.79 -4.89 -12.18
CA PRO A 466 13.27 -5.14 -13.54
C PRO A 466 13.08 -6.58 -14.04
N TYR A 467 13.26 -7.59 -13.17
CA TYR A 467 12.96 -8.98 -13.52
C TYR A 467 11.49 -9.21 -13.89
N ILE A 468 10.57 -8.60 -13.12
CA ILE A 468 9.13 -8.68 -13.41
C ILE A 468 8.81 -8.00 -14.74
N LEU A 469 9.35 -6.80 -14.99
CA LEU A 469 9.16 -6.09 -16.25
C LEU A 469 9.68 -6.91 -17.43
N TYR A 470 10.88 -7.49 -17.30
CA TYR A 470 11.47 -8.33 -18.33
C TYR A 470 10.60 -9.54 -18.67
N THR A 471 9.99 -10.17 -17.66
CA THR A 471 9.03 -11.26 -17.87
C THR A 471 7.82 -10.80 -18.68
N ILE A 472 7.23 -9.65 -18.32
CA ILE A 472 6.07 -9.09 -19.04
C ILE A 472 6.44 -8.76 -20.49
N VAL A 473 7.57 -8.09 -20.72
CA VAL A 473 8.01 -7.69 -22.06
C VAL A 473 8.32 -8.91 -22.93
N ARG A 474 8.89 -9.97 -22.34
CA ARG A 474 9.08 -11.27 -23.04
C ARG A 474 7.74 -11.83 -23.53
N ILE A 475 6.71 -11.83 -22.69
CA ILE A 475 5.37 -12.28 -23.10
C ILE A 475 4.84 -11.38 -24.22
N LYS A 476 4.91 -10.05 -24.10
CA LYS A 476 4.50 -9.10 -25.14
C LYS A 476 5.17 -9.41 -26.49
N SER A 477 6.47 -9.70 -26.48
CA SER A 477 7.21 -10.09 -27.68
C SER A 477 6.68 -11.38 -28.32
N ILE A 478 6.34 -12.38 -27.52
CA ILE A 478 5.76 -13.65 -28.02
C ILE A 478 4.39 -13.39 -28.64
N LEU A 479 3.52 -12.68 -27.94
CA LEU A 479 2.16 -12.37 -28.38
C LEU A 479 2.17 -11.54 -29.68
N SER A 480 3.05 -10.55 -29.78
CA SER A 480 3.23 -9.72 -30.99
C SER A 480 3.67 -10.56 -32.21
N ARG A 481 4.47 -11.61 -32.01
CA ARG A 481 4.88 -12.51 -33.10
C ARG A 481 3.78 -13.48 -33.52
N TYR A 482 2.90 -13.85 -32.60
CA TYR A 482 1.76 -14.72 -32.90
C TYR A 482 0.66 -13.96 -33.65
N GLY A 483 0.36 -12.73 -33.28
CA GLY A 483 -0.69 -11.90 -33.86
C GLY A 483 -1.93 -11.78 -32.99
N GLU A 484 -3.12 -12.02 -33.52
CA GLU A 484 -4.39 -11.91 -32.79
C GLU A 484 -4.51 -13.04 -31.74
N TRP A 485 -4.58 -12.69 -30.47
CA TRP A 485 -4.58 -13.67 -29.37
C TRP A 485 -5.67 -13.43 -28.31
N GLU A 486 -6.23 -12.22 -28.23
CA GLU A 486 -7.10 -11.78 -27.12
C GLU A 486 -8.39 -12.61 -26.98
N ASN A 487 -8.85 -13.20 -28.08
CA ASN A 487 -10.07 -14.02 -28.12
C ASN A 487 -9.80 -15.53 -28.09
N LEU A 488 -8.54 -15.95 -27.93
CA LEU A 488 -8.23 -17.37 -27.85
C LEU A 488 -8.76 -17.95 -26.54
N PRO A 489 -9.46 -19.10 -26.57
CA PRO A 489 -9.96 -19.74 -25.36
C PRO A 489 -8.83 -20.46 -24.61
N ILE A 490 -8.95 -20.51 -23.28
CA ILE A 490 -8.08 -21.33 -22.46
C ILE A 490 -8.29 -22.80 -22.82
N GLN A 491 -7.21 -23.56 -22.94
CA GLN A 491 -7.23 -25.00 -23.18
C GLN A 491 -6.78 -25.77 -21.95
N GLU A 492 -7.01 -27.07 -21.92
CA GLU A 492 -6.42 -27.94 -20.89
C GLU A 492 -4.89 -27.90 -20.97
N PRO A 493 -4.20 -28.04 -19.83
CA PRO A 493 -2.74 -27.95 -19.82
C PRO A 493 -2.12 -29.13 -20.61
N ALA A 494 -1.28 -28.82 -21.59
CA ALA A 494 -0.61 -29.83 -22.41
C ALA A 494 0.58 -30.51 -21.71
N ASN A 495 1.08 -29.90 -20.62
CA ASN A 495 2.20 -30.44 -19.81
C ASN A 495 2.12 -29.89 -18.38
N ASP A 496 2.99 -30.39 -17.50
CA ASP A 496 3.02 -30.00 -16.09
C ASP A 496 3.39 -28.54 -15.89
N TYR A 497 4.22 -27.95 -16.75
CA TYR A 497 4.59 -26.53 -16.66
C TYR A 497 3.43 -25.61 -16.98
N ALA A 498 2.59 -26.01 -17.95
CA ALA A 498 1.33 -25.30 -18.23
C ALA A 498 0.38 -25.40 -17.04
N LYS A 499 0.27 -26.58 -16.41
CA LYS A 499 -0.56 -26.78 -15.22
C LYS A 499 -0.06 -25.95 -14.03
N ASP A 500 1.24 -25.91 -13.77
CA ASP A 500 1.84 -25.09 -12.72
C ASP A 500 1.51 -23.59 -12.92
N LEU A 501 1.61 -23.12 -14.17
CA LEU A 501 1.24 -21.75 -14.53
C LEU A 501 -0.26 -21.47 -14.32
N MET A 502 -1.12 -22.41 -14.72
CA MET A 502 -2.57 -22.29 -14.48
C MET A 502 -2.88 -22.18 -12.98
N LEU A 503 -2.27 -23.02 -12.15
CA LEU A 503 -2.42 -22.98 -10.70
C LEU A 503 -1.89 -21.67 -10.09
N ALA A 504 -0.77 -21.14 -10.58
CA ALA A 504 -0.26 -19.83 -10.13
C ALA A 504 -1.22 -18.69 -10.47
N ILE A 505 -1.82 -18.69 -11.65
CA ILE A 505 -2.81 -17.69 -12.07
C ILE A 505 -4.02 -17.67 -11.13
N THR A 506 -4.51 -18.83 -10.69
CA THR A 506 -5.69 -18.93 -9.82
C THR A 506 -5.50 -18.27 -8.44
N LYS A 507 -4.25 -18.03 -8.03
CA LYS A 507 -3.92 -17.40 -6.73
C LYS A 507 -4.08 -15.88 -6.72
N PHE A 508 -4.44 -15.24 -7.83
CA PHE A 508 -4.57 -13.78 -7.93
C PHE A 508 -5.54 -13.20 -6.89
N GLY A 509 -6.80 -13.66 -6.88
CA GLY A 509 -7.81 -13.18 -5.91
C GLY A 509 -7.37 -13.37 -4.45
N PRO A 510 -7.00 -14.61 -4.05
CA PRO A 510 -6.45 -14.88 -2.71
C PRO A 510 -5.28 -13.99 -2.29
N ALA A 511 -4.35 -13.69 -3.21
CA ALA A 511 -3.21 -12.81 -2.94
C ALA A 511 -3.64 -11.37 -2.63
N LEU A 512 -4.60 -10.84 -3.40
CA LEU A 512 -5.15 -9.50 -3.18
C LEU A 512 -5.90 -9.41 -1.85
N GLU A 513 -6.75 -10.38 -1.54
CA GLU A 513 -7.49 -10.40 -0.27
C GLU A 513 -6.56 -10.56 0.94
N GLY A 514 -5.53 -11.40 0.81
CA GLY A 514 -4.50 -11.55 1.83
C GLY A 514 -3.73 -10.25 2.08
N ALA A 515 -3.34 -9.54 1.02
CA ALA A 515 -2.66 -8.26 1.09
C ALA A 515 -3.54 -7.18 1.74
N LEU A 516 -4.84 -7.14 1.39
CA LEU A 516 -5.81 -6.22 1.98
C LEU A 516 -5.99 -6.48 3.47
N LYS A 517 -6.22 -7.74 3.84
CA LYS A 517 -6.48 -8.16 5.23
C LYS A 517 -5.36 -7.79 6.20
N THR A 518 -4.13 -7.79 5.71
CA THR A 518 -2.94 -7.53 6.54
C THR A 518 -2.27 -6.19 6.21
N SER A 519 -2.88 -5.38 5.35
CA SER A 519 -2.33 -4.10 4.86
C SER A 519 -0.87 -4.24 4.39
N SER A 520 -0.59 -5.31 3.63
CA SER A 520 0.75 -5.79 3.30
C SER A 520 0.98 -5.93 1.79
N PRO A 521 1.38 -4.87 1.07
CA PRO A 521 1.66 -4.93 -0.37
C PRO A 521 2.73 -5.97 -0.76
N ASN A 522 3.63 -6.34 0.16
CA ASN A 522 4.63 -7.38 -0.08
C ASN A 522 4.03 -8.76 -0.45
N LEU A 523 2.78 -9.02 -0.08
CA LEU A 523 2.09 -10.26 -0.50
C LEU A 523 1.74 -10.22 -1.99
N ILE A 524 1.43 -9.03 -2.55
CA ILE A 524 1.27 -8.86 -4.00
C ILE A 524 2.62 -9.07 -4.69
N CYS A 525 3.72 -8.51 -4.16
CA CYS A 525 5.06 -8.74 -4.70
C CYS A 525 5.45 -10.22 -4.71
N ALA A 526 5.17 -10.94 -3.61
CA ALA A 526 5.44 -12.38 -3.52
C ALA A 526 4.65 -13.17 -4.58
N TYR A 527 3.38 -12.85 -4.75
CA TYR A 527 2.53 -13.44 -5.79
C TYR A 527 3.06 -13.16 -7.21
N VAL A 528 3.38 -11.91 -7.50
CA VAL A 528 3.93 -11.48 -8.80
C VAL A 528 5.23 -12.21 -9.13
N TYR A 529 6.12 -12.37 -8.15
CA TYR A 529 7.37 -13.10 -8.32
C TYR A 529 7.14 -14.59 -8.58
N GLU A 530 6.22 -15.23 -7.85
CA GLU A 530 5.82 -16.62 -8.09
C GLU A 530 5.26 -16.80 -9.50
N LEU A 531 4.32 -15.96 -9.91
CA LEU A 531 3.70 -16.01 -11.24
C LEU A 531 4.74 -15.81 -12.35
N ALA A 532 5.63 -14.82 -12.21
CA ALA A 532 6.72 -14.57 -13.15
C ALA A 532 7.68 -15.77 -13.24
N GLY A 533 7.96 -16.43 -12.13
CA GLY A 533 8.75 -17.66 -12.08
C GLY A 533 8.10 -18.79 -12.86
N CYS A 534 6.80 -19.02 -12.69
CA CYS A 534 6.04 -20.02 -13.45
C CYS A 534 6.00 -19.70 -14.96
N VAL A 535 5.80 -18.42 -15.33
CA VAL A 535 5.87 -17.98 -16.73
C VAL A 535 7.23 -18.29 -17.34
N ASN A 536 8.32 -17.92 -16.66
CA ASN A 536 9.66 -18.14 -17.18
C ASN A 536 9.99 -19.62 -17.29
N LYS A 537 9.60 -20.45 -16.33
CA LYS A 537 9.77 -21.90 -16.38
C LYS A 537 8.97 -22.50 -17.55
N PHE A 538 7.71 -22.12 -17.71
CA PHE A 538 6.88 -22.55 -18.84
C PHE A 538 7.51 -22.16 -20.18
N TYR A 539 8.02 -20.92 -20.31
CA TYR A 539 8.69 -20.43 -21.52
C TYR A 539 9.93 -21.25 -21.88
N HIS A 540 10.74 -21.62 -20.89
CA HIS A 540 11.97 -22.38 -21.13
C HIS A 540 11.72 -23.85 -21.49
N GLU A 541 10.70 -24.46 -20.90
CA GLU A 541 10.43 -25.90 -21.02
C GLU A 541 9.38 -26.21 -22.10
N THR A 542 8.77 -25.21 -22.71
CA THR A 542 7.69 -25.40 -23.69
C THR A 542 7.97 -24.63 -24.99
N PRO A 543 7.94 -25.30 -26.16
CA PRO A 543 8.20 -24.67 -27.45
C PRO A 543 6.99 -23.87 -27.96
N ILE A 544 6.57 -22.80 -27.25
CA ILE A 544 5.30 -22.08 -27.42
C ILE A 544 5.00 -21.74 -28.91
N LEU A 545 5.88 -20.99 -29.57
CA LEU A 545 5.69 -20.60 -30.99
C LEU A 545 6.05 -21.71 -32.00
N LYS A 546 6.81 -22.71 -31.56
CA LYS A 546 7.24 -23.84 -32.39
C LYS A 546 6.37 -25.08 -32.21
N GLU A 547 5.32 -24.98 -31.38
CA GLU A 547 4.32 -26.04 -31.24
C GLU A 547 3.67 -26.33 -32.61
N GLU A 548 3.61 -27.59 -32.97
CA GLU A 548 3.07 -28.01 -34.27
C GLU A 548 1.54 -28.14 -34.26
N ASP A 549 0.96 -28.52 -33.12
CA ASP A 549 -0.48 -28.60 -32.94
C ASP A 549 -1.02 -27.16 -32.71
N GLU A 550 -1.77 -26.66 -33.68
CA GLU A 550 -2.32 -25.30 -33.65
C GLU A 550 -3.29 -25.08 -32.47
N THR A 551 -3.99 -26.10 -32.00
CA THR A 551 -4.89 -26.00 -30.84
C THR A 551 -4.09 -25.86 -29.54
N VAL A 552 -3.04 -26.67 -29.39
CA VAL A 552 -2.13 -26.61 -28.25
C VAL A 552 -1.38 -25.27 -28.25
N LYS A 553 -0.88 -24.84 -29.41
CA LYS A 553 -0.23 -23.52 -29.57
C LYS A 553 -1.15 -22.38 -29.15
N ALA A 554 -2.38 -22.37 -29.66
CA ALA A 554 -3.37 -21.35 -29.28
C ALA A 554 -3.65 -21.36 -27.78
N GLY A 555 -3.72 -22.55 -27.16
CA GLY A 555 -3.85 -22.69 -25.71
C GLY A 555 -2.67 -22.11 -24.93
N HIS A 556 -1.43 -22.36 -25.37
CA HIS A 556 -0.22 -21.78 -24.77
C HIS A 556 -0.25 -20.24 -24.86
N ILE A 557 -0.63 -19.70 -26.01
CA ILE A 557 -0.74 -18.25 -26.25
C ILE A 557 -1.81 -17.63 -25.36
N ALA A 558 -3.01 -18.23 -25.29
CA ALA A 558 -4.07 -17.77 -24.41
C ALA A 558 -3.63 -17.73 -22.92
N LEU A 559 -2.93 -18.77 -22.49
CA LEU A 559 -2.46 -18.91 -21.12
C LEU A 559 -1.43 -17.81 -20.74
N ILE A 560 -0.42 -17.59 -21.58
CA ILE A 560 0.56 -16.50 -21.31
C ILE A 560 -0.06 -15.13 -21.47
N GLY A 561 -1.03 -14.97 -22.35
CA GLY A 561 -1.79 -13.73 -22.49
C GLY A 561 -2.56 -13.37 -21.21
N LEU A 562 -3.24 -14.35 -20.61
CA LEU A 562 -3.89 -14.17 -19.32
C LEU A 562 -2.88 -13.86 -18.20
N ALA A 563 -1.75 -14.59 -18.15
CA ALA A 563 -0.68 -14.34 -17.18
C ALA A 563 -0.12 -12.91 -17.32
N LYS A 564 0.11 -12.43 -18.55
CA LYS A 564 0.55 -11.04 -18.80
C LYS A 564 -0.45 -10.03 -18.25
N ASN A 565 -1.73 -10.19 -18.54
CA ASN A 565 -2.76 -9.26 -18.09
C ASN A 565 -2.85 -9.19 -16.56
N ILE A 566 -2.70 -10.32 -15.88
CA ILE A 566 -2.68 -10.39 -14.42
C ILE A 566 -1.39 -9.79 -13.84
N LEU A 567 -0.24 -10.04 -14.44
CA LEU A 567 1.02 -9.41 -14.04
C LEU A 567 0.92 -7.87 -14.17
N GLU A 568 0.40 -7.37 -15.31
CA GLU A 568 0.20 -5.93 -15.50
C GLU A 568 -0.79 -5.33 -14.49
N ALA A 569 -1.91 -5.99 -14.23
CA ALA A 569 -2.85 -5.56 -13.19
C ALA A 569 -2.20 -5.53 -11.80
N SER A 570 -1.37 -6.53 -11.50
CA SER A 570 -0.68 -6.62 -10.20
C SER A 570 0.38 -5.52 -10.02
N ILE A 571 1.18 -5.21 -11.05
CA ILE A 571 2.18 -4.14 -10.96
C ILE A 571 1.54 -2.75 -10.95
N ASP A 572 0.37 -2.57 -11.57
CA ASP A 572 -0.41 -1.34 -11.44
C ASP A 572 -0.84 -1.10 -9.99
N LEU A 573 -1.24 -2.14 -9.26
CA LEU A 573 -1.52 -2.06 -7.82
C LEU A 573 -0.28 -1.68 -7.00
N LEU A 574 0.92 -1.99 -7.48
CA LEU A 574 2.20 -1.60 -6.89
C LEU A 574 2.68 -0.22 -7.38
N GLY A 575 1.97 0.39 -8.33
CA GLY A 575 2.20 1.73 -8.82
C GLY A 575 3.34 1.88 -9.83
N PHE A 576 3.60 0.86 -10.67
CA PHE A 576 4.55 0.97 -11.78
C PHE A 576 4.07 0.18 -13.00
N HIS A 577 4.65 0.43 -14.16
CA HIS A 577 4.15 -0.06 -15.44
C HIS A 577 5.28 -0.64 -16.30
N ALA A 578 4.95 -1.65 -17.11
CA ALA A 578 5.89 -2.25 -18.02
C ALA A 578 6.08 -1.39 -19.29
N PRO A 579 7.32 -1.32 -19.85
CA PRO A 579 7.54 -0.81 -21.19
C PRO A 579 7.00 -1.80 -22.25
N GLU A 580 6.93 -1.34 -23.50
CA GLU A 580 6.54 -2.23 -24.61
C GLU A 580 7.70 -3.13 -25.06
N LYS A 581 8.92 -2.62 -24.93
CA LYS A 581 10.16 -3.32 -25.27
C LYS A 581 11.20 -3.11 -24.18
N MET A 582 12.06 -4.10 -24.03
CA MET A 582 13.13 -4.07 -23.03
C MET A 582 14.23 -5.07 -23.40
#